data_a9e42130b87374c1a2f96b3c95c7c86c
#
_entry.id   a9e42130b87374c1a2f96b3c95c7c86c
#
_cell.length_a   1.000
_cell.length_b   1.000
_cell.length_c   1.000
_cell.angle_alpha   90.00
_cell.angle_beta   90.00
_cell.angle_gamma   90.00
#
_symmetry.space_group_name_H-M   'P 1'
#
loop_
_entity.id
_entity.type
_entity.pdbx_description
1 polymer ?
#
loop_
_entity_poly.entity_id
_entity_poly.type
_entity_poly.pdbx_seq_one_letter_code
_entity_poly.pdbx_strand_id
1 'polypeptide(L)'
;MARIFYFTLRDEQTKDEKLDWFSNIKIEQILFERITPDKKANWVNQTDNNFDDLLPLVDKEVKAGKSEEAIFQLFSAGVKTQRDEWVYDFSRDSLIAKVKYLVDAYMEQLTHGTTREFDIKWDRETNKYLNRKISKSFEETQVIESLYRPYVKQCLYFDRHFNGMTYQMFNIFPERESDNYIITLNVGTPDFACLSSNRIVDLAILKFGNGITQCLPLYRYDEKGDRVDNITDWALERFHEHYLPSPPAPLPQERGARLEQKIEAGLDPDLVRLAGARRDIPEVLLQKAKELRQKQTPAEQMLWQCLRANQLHDAKFRRQHNIGQYIVDFYCHAAKLVIELDGGIHEIQKDRDSDRDTYLKANGLQVLRLQNEEITQNLPQVLQTISQFLFLPSPAGEGLGVRAKSPATEGVRAETPTGETITKLDIFHYTYAVLHHPDYRTKYELNLKREFPRLPFYEDFHQWAAWGKALMDLHLNYETIEPYGLKRFEIDTKDNPKAKLKADKTNGVIILDDNTQLTGVPAIAWEYKLGNRSALEWILDQYKEKKPKDPTIAKLFSTYKFADYKEQVIDLLQRVCTVSVRTMAIVQQMSDIP
;
A
#
# COMPACT_ATOMS: atom_id res chain seq x y z
N MET A 1 29.00 26.20 23.68
CA MET A 1 28.70 25.03 22.82
C MET A 1 29.71 23.94 23.12
N ALA A 2 29.29 22.69 23.31
CA ALA A 2 30.17 21.57 23.46
C ALA A 2 30.95 21.34 22.16
N ARG A 3 32.24 21.00 22.28
CA ARG A 3 33.06 20.57 21.14
C ARG A 3 33.00 19.06 21.09
N ILE A 4 32.67 18.50 19.91
CA ILE A 4 32.53 17.05 19.71
C ILE A 4 33.68 16.59 18.85
N PHE A 5 34.37 15.58 19.33
CA PHE A 5 35.45 14.91 18.63
C PHE A 5 35.04 13.47 18.38
N TYR A 6 35.09 13.04 17.14
CA TYR A 6 34.59 11.75 16.68
C TYR A 6 35.68 10.94 15.99
N PHE A 7 35.64 9.67 16.19
CA PHE A 7 36.47 8.70 15.48
C PHE A 7 35.66 7.41 15.28
N THR A 8 35.81 6.77 14.15
CA THR A 8 35.21 5.47 13.86
C THR A 8 36.22 4.55 13.20
N LEU A 9 36.11 3.26 13.52
CA LEU A 9 36.83 2.20 12.83
C LEU A 9 36.08 1.82 11.56
N ARG A 10 36.76 1.17 10.62
CA ARG A 10 36.17 0.75 9.34
C ARG A 10 35.11 -0.31 9.56
N ASP A 11 34.05 -0.25 8.79
CA ASP A 11 32.92 -1.18 8.93
C ASP A 11 33.29 -2.62 8.56
N GLU A 12 34.27 -2.79 7.65
CA GLU A 12 34.74 -4.11 7.20
C GLU A 12 35.53 -4.87 8.28
N GLN A 13 36.00 -4.19 9.33
CA GLN A 13 36.73 -4.82 10.42
C GLN A 13 35.82 -5.68 11.28
N THR A 14 36.28 -6.88 11.59
CA THR A 14 35.62 -7.79 12.53
C THR A 14 35.64 -7.22 13.95
N LYS A 15 34.80 -7.79 14.83
CA LYS A 15 34.79 -7.43 16.26
C LYS A 15 36.16 -7.59 16.89
N ASP A 16 36.84 -8.69 16.60
CA ASP A 16 38.11 -9.02 17.22
C ASP A 16 39.23 -8.08 16.74
N GLU A 17 39.26 -7.74 15.46
CA GLU A 17 40.16 -6.72 14.92
C GLU A 17 39.92 -5.34 15.53
N LYS A 18 38.66 -4.95 15.74
CA LYS A 18 38.31 -3.68 16.41
C LYS A 18 38.77 -3.66 17.86
N LEU A 19 38.60 -4.77 18.60
CA LEU A 19 39.04 -4.89 19.99
C LEU A 19 40.57 -4.90 20.10
N ASP A 20 41.25 -5.60 19.20
CA ASP A 20 42.72 -5.65 19.18
C ASP A 20 43.29 -4.24 18.88
N TRP A 21 42.72 -3.53 17.92
CA TRP A 21 43.10 -2.14 17.63
C TRP A 21 42.97 -1.24 18.85
N PHE A 22 41.84 -1.29 19.59
CA PHE A 22 41.63 -0.50 20.80
C PHE A 22 42.60 -0.88 21.94
N SER A 23 43.02 -2.14 22.01
CA SER A 23 43.97 -2.61 23.02
C SER A 23 45.40 -2.12 22.80
N ASN A 24 45.73 -1.78 21.55
CA ASN A 24 47.09 -1.42 21.13
C ASN A 24 47.30 0.07 20.87
N ILE A 25 46.25 0.93 20.90
CA ILE A 25 46.36 2.36 20.64
C ILE A 25 46.14 3.20 21.89
N LYS A 26 46.90 4.25 22.06
CA LYS A 26 46.66 5.27 23.09
C LYS A 26 45.72 6.34 22.55
N ILE A 27 44.88 6.93 23.42
CA ILE A 27 43.87 7.92 23.04
C ILE A 27 44.50 9.14 22.34
N GLU A 28 45.72 9.52 22.73
CA GLU A 28 46.44 10.64 22.13
C GLU A 28 46.91 10.36 20.69
N GLN A 29 46.92 9.11 20.26
CA GLN A 29 47.31 8.67 18.92
C GLN A 29 46.09 8.59 17.98
N ILE A 30 44.87 8.73 18.52
CA ILE A 30 43.65 8.67 17.72
C ILE A 30 43.45 10.01 17.04
N LEU A 31 43.36 9.99 15.71
CA LEU A 31 43.05 11.14 14.91
C LEU A 31 41.55 11.43 14.95
N PHE A 32 41.13 12.23 15.92
CA PHE A 32 39.75 12.64 16.06
C PHE A 32 39.40 13.74 15.06
N GLU A 33 38.25 13.60 14.43
CA GLU A 33 37.64 14.66 13.63
C GLU A 33 36.68 15.49 14.51
N ARG A 34 36.71 16.83 14.31
CA ARG A 34 35.76 17.70 14.97
C ARG A 34 34.44 17.71 14.19
N ILE A 35 33.36 17.28 14.84
CA ILE A 35 32.03 17.26 14.23
C ILE A 35 31.23 18.48 14.66
N THR A 36 30.52 19.07 13.70
CA THR A 36 29.43 20.02 13.94
C THR A 36 28.11 19.29 13.68
N PRO A 37 27.18 19.23 14.66
CA PRO A 37 25.88 18.60 14.46
C PRO A 37 25.12 19.25 13.30
N ASP A 38 24.34 18.45 12.57
CA ASP A 38 23.46 18.95 11.52
C ASP A 38 22.25 19.72 12.10
N LYS A 39 21.35 20.22 11.24
CA LYS A 39 20.14 20.96 11.64
C LYS A 39 19.19 20.15 12.52
N LYS A 40 19.24 18.80 12.45
CA LYS A 40 18.46 17.87 13.26
C LYS A 40 19.22 17.43 14.53
N ALA A 41 20.36 18.05 14.85
CA ALA A 41 21.26 17.71 15.96
C ALA A 41 21.85 16.27 15.88
N ASN A 42 21.99 15.70 14.69
CA ASN A 42 22.72 14.45 14.47
C ASN A 42 24.22 14.70 14.53
N TRP A 43 24.95 13.80 15.17
CA TRP A 43 26.40 13.90 15.37
C TRP A 43 27.16 12.89 14.53
N VAL A 44 26.52 11.76 14.23
CA VAL A 44 27.06 10.67 13.41
C VAL A 44 26.14 10.40 12.25
N ASN A 45 26.68 9.81 11.18
CA ASN A 45 25.92 9.51 9.96
C ASN A 45 25.20 10.77 9.40
N GLN A 46 25.88 11.90 9.42
CA GLN A 46 25.37 13.13 8.83
C GLN A 46 25.21 12.92 7.32
N THR A 47 24.12 13.43 6.79
CA THR A 47 23.83 13.38 5.35
C THR A 47 23.90 14.78 4.77
N ASP A 48 24.62 14.91 3.66
CA ASP A 48 24.67 16.12 2.83
C ASP A 48 24.01 15.82 1.48
N ASN A 49 22.71 15.53 1.54
CA ASN A 49 21.91 15.23 0.36
C ASN A 49 20.55 15.95 0.44
N ASN A 50 19.80 15.91 -0.65
CA ASN A 50 18.50 16.57 -0.80
C ASN A 50 17.31 15.75 -0.26
N PHE A 51 17.51 14.84 0.69
CA PHE A 51 16.44 13.97 1.18
C PHE A 51 15.27 14.74 1.80
N ASP A 52 15.56 15.84 2.49
CA ASP A 52 14.51 16.65 3.13
C ASP A 52 13.63 17.41 2.12
N ASP A 53 14.08 17.59 0.88
CA ASP A 53 13.33 18.22 -0.20
C ASP A 53 12.38 17.25 -0.92
N LEU A 54 12.51 15.94 -0.66
CA LEU A 54 11.69 14.91 -1.27
C LEU A 54 10.32 14.81 -0.60
N LEU A 55 9.34 14.25 -1.33
CA LEU A 55 7.97 14.06 -0.83
C LEU A 55 7.92 13.04 0.32
N PRO A 56 7.43 13.41 1.52
CA PRO A 56 7.33 12.47 2.63
C PRO A 56 6.29 11.38 2.35
N LEU A 57 6.68 10.11 2.55
CA LEU A 57 5.72 9.00 2.44
C LEU A 57 4.63 9.13 3.51
N VAL A 58 5.01 9.42 4.73
CA VAL A 58 4.12 9.51 5.88
C VAL A 58 4.54 10.64 6.81
N ASP A 59 3.57 11.18 7.52
CA ASP A 59 3.77 12.14 8.60
C ASP A 59 2.80 11.88 9.76
N LYS A 60 3.22 12.20 11.00
CA LYS A 60 2.38 11.98 12.19
C LYS A 60 1.22 12.97 12.29
N GLU A 61 1.41 14.20 11.83
CA GLU A 61 0.36 15.21 11.81
C GLU A 61 -0.70 14.89 10.74
N VAL A 62 -0.26 14.35 9.59
CA VAL A 62 -1.16 13.83 8.54
C VAL A 62 -1.97 12.65 9.07
N LYS A 63 -1.35 11.71 9.76
CA LYS A 63 -2.04 10.60 10.41
C LYS A 63 -3.04 11.07 11.48
N ALA A 64 -2.74 12.16 12.17
CA ALA A 64 -3.62 12.79 13.16
C ALA A 64 -4.71 13.66 12.53
N GLY A 65 -4.75 13.81 11.21
CA GLY A 65 -5.71 14.68 10.50
C GLY A 65 -5.45 16.18 10.65
N LYS A 66 -4.24 16.58 11.03
CA LYS A 66 -3.84 17.98 11.23
C LYS A 66 -3.11 18.61 10.05
N SER A 67 -2.64 17.80 9.13
CA SER A 67 -1.97 18.17 7.89
C SER A 67 -2.38 17.21 6.78
N GLU A 68 -2.09 17.55 5.52
CA GLU A 68 -2.27 16.67 4.34
C GLU A 68 -0.95 16.44 3.60
N GLU A 69 0.17 16.99 4.07
CA GLU A 69 1.45 17.06 3.38
C GLU A 69 2.28 15.75 3.51
N ALA A 70 1.67 14.62 3.16
CA ALA A 70 2.34 13.34 2.98
C ALA A 70 1.58 12.49 1.96
N ILE A 71 2.25 11.48 1.39
CA ILE A 71 1.65 10.62 0.37
C ILE A 71 0.55 9.74 0.99
N PHE A 72 0.81 9.13 2.15
CA PHE A 72 -0.15 8.24 2.81
C PHE A 72 -0.76 8.87 4.06
N GLN A 73 -2.09 8.82 4.14
CA GLN A 73 -2.86 9.29 5.31
C GLN A 73 -2.64 8.40 6.54
N LEU A 74 -2.65 7.08 6.35
CA LEU A 74 -2.53 6.08 7.40
C LEU A 74 -1.32 5.20 7.17
N PHE A 75 -0.59 4.93 8.25
CA PHE A 75 0.42 3.87 8.32
C PHE A 75 0.27 3.10 9.62
N SER A 76 0.71 1.84 9.63
CA SER A 76 0.57 0.94 10.77
C SER A 76 1.74 -0.01 10.89
N ALA A 77 2.03 -0.42 12.11
CA ALA A 77 2.87 -1.60 12.30
C ALA A 77 2.06 -2.88 12.02
N GLY A 78 2.76 -3.97 11.68
CA GLY A 78 2.18 -5.31 11.62
C GLY A 78 1.74 -5.83 13.00
N VAL A 79 1.06 -6.97 13.04
CA VAL A 79 0.55 -7.55 14.29
C VAL A 79 1.68 -7.97 15.21
N LYS A 80 1.62 -7.54 16.48
CA LYS A 80 2.53 -7.98 17.55
C LYS A 80 1.80 -8.96 18.45
N THR A 81 2.06 -10.23 18.29
CA THR A 81 1.37 -11.28 19.06
C THR A 81 1.88 -11.44 20.50
N GLN A 82 3.19 -11.29 20.73
CA GLN A 82 3.92 -11.57 21.98
C GLN A 82 3.87 -13.06 22.42
N ARG A 83 3.13 -13.90 21.68
CA ARG A 83 2.95 -15.33 21.95
C ARG A 83 2.78 -16.14 20.67
N ASP A 84 3.72 -15.97 19.73
CA ASP A 84 3.65 -16.58 18.41
C ASP A 84 3.34 -18.08 18.47
N GLU A 85 3.96 -18.82 19.39
CA GLU A 85 3.77 -20.28 19.52
C GLU A 85 2.31 -20.68 19.82
N TRP A 86 1.52 -19.79 20.45
CA TRP A 86 0.12 -20.03 20.76
C TRP A 86 -0.83 -19.61 19.64
N VAL A 87 -0.52 -18.53 18.95
CA VAL A 87 -1.46 -17.87 18.01
C VAL A 87 -1.05 -17.98 16.54
N TYR A 88 0.11 -18.57 16.25
CA TYR A 88 0.56 -18.93 14.90
C TYR A 88 0.80 -20.44 14.77
N ASP A 89 0.48 -20.99 13.60
CA ASP A 89 0.83 -22.37 13.21
C ASP A 89 0.76 -22.53 11.68
N PHE A 90 1.53 -23.46 11.14
CA PHE A 90 1.39 -23.89 9.74
C PHE A 90 0.09 -24.67 9.51
N SER A 91 -0.33 -25.48 10.51
CA SER A 91 -1.57 -26.24 10.48
C SER A 91 -2.73 -25.46 11.12
N ARG A 92 -3.82 -25.29 10.37
CA ARG A 92 -5.06 -24.68 10.89
C ARG A 92 -5.62 -25.45 12.10
N ASP A 93 -5.65 -26.79 12.01
CA ASP A 93 -6.23 -27.63 13.06
C ASP A 93 -5.38 -27.58 14.33
N SER A 94 -4.04 -27.62 14.19
CA SER A 94 -3.12 -27.45 15.31
C SER A 94 -3.28 -26.08 15.97
N LEU A 95 -3.45 -25.02 15.18
CA LEU A 95 -3.69 -23.68 15.72
C LEU A 95 -5.02 -23.63 16.51
N ILE A 96 -6.11 -24.17 15.94
CA ILE A 96 -7.41 -24.22 16.61
C ILE A 96 -7.31 -24.96 17.94
N ALA A 97 -6.65 -26.12 17.99
CA ALA A 97 -6.46 -26.88 19.23
C ALA A 97 -5.68 -26.08 20.28
N LYS A 98 -4.58 -25.43 19.90
CA LYS A 98 -3.78 -24.57 20.78
C LYS A 98 -4.59 -23.39 21.32
N VAL A 99 -5.33 -22.69 20.45
CA VAL A 99 -6.08 -21.50 20.84
C VAL A 99 -7.27 -21.86 21.72
N LYS A 100 -8.00 -22.94 21.42
CA LYS A 100 -9.06 -23.44 22.33
C LYS A 100 -8.53 -23.70 23.72
N TYR A 101 -7.41 -24.41 23.82
CA TYR A 101 -6.77 -24.64 25.11
C TYR A 101 -6.36 -23.33 25.82
N LEU A 102 -5.79 -22.36 25.06
CA LEU A 102 -5.41 -21.05 25.59
C LEU A 102 -6.63 -20.28 26.15
N VAL A 103 -7.75 -20.28 25.40
CA VAL A 103 -9.01 -19.66 25.83
C VAL A 103 -9.58 -20.32 27.07
N ASP A 104 -9.61 -21.66 27.10
CA ASP A 104 -10.10 -22.42 28.26
C ASP A 104 -9.25 -22.14 29.51
N ALA A 105 -7.94 -22.14 29.38
CA ALA A 105 -7.04 -21.81 30.49
C ALA A 105 -7.22 -20.35 30.98
N TYR A 106 -7.45 -19.41 30.07
CA TYR A 106 -7.77 -18.03 30.41
C TYR A 106 -9.10 -17.92 31.18
N MET A 107 -10.15 -18.60 30.74
CA MET A 107 -11.46 -18.58 31.38
C MET A 107 -11.45 -19.27 32.73
N GLU A 108 -10.68 -20.37 32.87
CA GLU A 108 -10.48 -21.06 34.16
C GLU A 108 -9.84 -20.13 35.18
N GLN A 109 -8.75 -19.44 34.80
CA GLN A 109 -8.11 -18.46 35.67
C GLN A 109 -9.02 -17.28 36.00
N LEU A 110 -9.82 -16.80 35.04
CA LEU A 110 -10.78 -15.71 35.27
C LEU A 110 -11.85 -16.09 36.30
N THR A 111 -12.31 -17.34 36.28
CA THR A 111 -13.43 -17.83 37.11
C THR A 111 -12.98 -18.29 38.49
N HIS A 112 -11.86 -19.02 38.56
CA HIS A 112 -11.43 -19.71 39.77
C HIS A 112 -10.14 -19.14 40.38
N GLY A 113 -9.49 -18.18 39.69
CA GLY A 113 -8.18 -17.64 40.16
C GLY A 113 -7.04 -18.65 40.14
N THR A 114 -7.25 -19.81 39.50
CA THR A 114 -6.28 -20.90 39.39
C THR A 114 -5.93 -21.13 37.93
N THR A 115 -4.67 -21.47 37.67
CA THR A 115 -4.20 -21.93 36.38
C THR A 115 -4.28 -23.44 36.28
N ARG A 116 -4.28 -23.97 35.06
CA ARG A 116 -4.11 -25.39 34.80
C ARG A 116 -2.74 -25.89 35.31
N GLU A 117 -2.53 -27.21 35.33
CA GLU A 117 -1.28 -27.86 35.73
C GLU A 117 -0.02 -27.25 35.03
N PHE A 118 -0.19 -26.71 33.82
CA PHE A 118 0.87 -26.02 33.12
C PHE A 118 0.61 -24.52 33.14
N ASP A 119 1.59 -23.79 33.68
CA ASP A 119 1.54 -22.35 33.87
C ASP A 119 1.70 -21.63 32.50
N ILE A 120 0.62 -21.00 32.04
CA ILE A 120 0.67 -20.13 30.88
C ILE A 120 1.07 -18.72 31.32
N LYS A 121 2.23 -18.28 30.88
CA LYS A 121 2.69 -16.93 31.17
C LYS A 121 1.88 -15.89 30.37
N TRP A 122 0.99 -15.17 31.06
CA TRP A 122 0.23 -14.08 30.48
C TRP A 122 1.11 -12.84 30.29
N ASP A 123 0.91 -12.15 29.15
CA ASP A 123 1.54 -10.85 28.91
C ASP A 123 0.79 -9.73 29.66
N ARG A 124 1.36 -8.52 29.58
CA ARG A 124 0.81 -7.33 30.25
C ARG A 124 -0.63 -7.03 29.81
N GLU A 125 -0.94 -7.17 28.52
CA GLU A 125 -2.26 -6.82 27.99
C GLU A 125 -3.31 -7.87 28.41
N THR A 126 -2.99 -9.16 28.34
CA THR A 126 -3.88 -10.22 28.82
C THR A 126 -4.14 -10.11 30.34
N ASN A 127 -3.12 -9.77 31.13
CA ASN A 127 -3.30 -9.51 32.56
C ASN A 127 -4.25 -8.33 32.84
N LYS A 128 -4.27 -7.29 32.01
CA LYS A 128 -5.26 -6.21 32.13
C LYS A 128 -6.69 -6.72 31.92
N TYR A 129 -6.89 -7.62 30.95
CA TYR A 129 -8.20 -8.23 30.68
C TYR A 129 -8.64 -9.14 31.84
N LEU A 130 -7.74 -9.95 32.39
CA LEU A 130 -7.99 -10.74 33.60
C LEU A 130 -8.42 -9.84 34.78
N ASN A 131 -7.68 -8.78 35.05
CA ASN A 131 -7.97 -7.83 36.13
C ASN A 131 -9.31 -7.10 35.94
N ARG A 132 -9.72 -6.86 34.69
CA ARG A 132 -11.01 -6.26 34.34
C ARG A 132 -12.14 -7.29 34.26
N LYS A 133 -11.87 -8.56 34.51
CA LYS A 133 -12.81 -9.68 34.43
C LYS A 133 -13.53 -9.78 33.09
N ILE A 134 -12.79 -9.58 31.98
CA ILE A 134 -13.34 -9.68 30.64
C ILE A 134 -13.33 -11.13 30.20
N SER A 135 -14.51 -11.70 29.97
CA SER A 135 -14.66 -13.05 29.43
C SER A 135 -14.35 -13.08 27.93
N LYS A 136 -13.91 -14.24 27.44
CA LYS A 136 -13.61 -14.48 26.04
C LYS A 136 -13.99 -15.90 25.64
N SER A 137 -14.56 -16.05 24.43
CA SER A 137 -14.83 -17.33 23.77
C SER A 137 -13.90 -17.51 22.58
N PHE A 138 -13.68 -18.75 22.18
CA PHE A 138 -13.02 -19.07 20.93
C PHE A 138 -13.98 -18.78 19.76
N GLU A 139 -13.47 -18.09 18.75
CA GLU A 139 -14.19 -17.79 17.51
C GLU A 139 -13.38 -18.26 16.31
N GLU A 140 -13.89 -19.26 15.59
CA GLU A 140 -13.17 -19.86 14.46
C GLU A 140 -12.97 -18.88 13.28
N THR A 141 -13.85 -17.91 13.13
CA THR A 141 -13.76 -16.84 12.12
C THR A 141 -12.52 -15.97 12.28
N GLN A 142 -11.93 -15.94 13.48
CA GLN A 142 -10.71 -15.22 13.79
C GLN A 142 -9.43 -15.98 13.35
N VAL A 143 -9.55 -17.22 12.89
CA VAL A 143 -8.44 -17.98 12.31
C VAL A 143 -8.30 -17.59 10.84
N ILE A 144 -7.29 -16.78 10.54
CA ILE A 144 -7.01 -16.24 9.21
C ILE A 144 -5.64 -16.70 8.71
N GLU A 145 -5.40 -16.55 7.42
CA GLU A 145 -4.06 -16.69 6.84
C GLU A 145 -3.32 -15.35 6.92
N SER A 146 -2.08 -15.36 7.40
CA SER A 146 -1.23 -14.19 7.61
C SER A 146 0.14 -14.40 6.97
N LEU A 147 0.75 -13.37 6.44
CA LEU A 147 2.13 -13.41 5.98
C LEU A 147 3.07 -13.22 7.18
N TYR A 148 3.58 -14.33 7.70
CA TYR A 148 4.39 -14.37 8.92
C TYR A 148 5.82 -13.87 8.70
N ARG A 149 6.44 -14.29 7.59
CA ARG A 149 7.77 -13.83 7.12
C ARG A 149 7.75 -13.74 5.60
N PRO A 150 8.76 -13.13 4.96
CA PRO A 150 8.78 -13.02 3.52
C PRO A 150 8.51 -14.35 2.83
N TYR A 151 7.44 -14.41 2.03
CA TYR A 151 6.97 -15.60 1.31
C TYR A 151 6.58 -16.80 2.18
N VAL A 152 6.44 -16.62 3.48
CA VAL A 152 6.05 -17.68 4.41
C VAL A 152 4.75 -17.31 5.11
N LYS A 153 3.68 -18.00 4.74
CA LYS A 153 2.37 -17.87 5.36
C LYS A 153 2.22 -18.81 6.54
N GLN A 154 1.45 -18.39 7.51
CA GLN A 154 0.94 -19.22 8.59
C GLN A 154 -0.50 -18.84 8.92
N CYS A 155 -1.24 -19.76 9.51
CA CYS A 155 -2.51 -19.44 10.16
C CYS A 155 -2.25 -18.60 11.41
N LEU A 156 -3.01 -17.52 11.58
CA LEU A 156 -2.99 -16.61 12.72
C LEU A 156 -4.36 -16.58 13.36
N TYR A 157 -4.44 -16.70 14.68
CA TYR A 157 -5.62 -16.33 15.43
C TYR A 157 -5.60 -14.82 15.65
N PHE A 158 -6.31 -14.08 14.79
CA PHE A 158 -6.30 -12.61 14.77
C PHE A 158 -7.40 -12.05 15.67
N ASP A 159 -7.05 -11.83 16.94
CA ASP A 159 -7.95 -11.37 17.97
C ASP A 159 -7.30 -10.30 18.86
N ARG A 160 -8.03 -9.22 19.18
CA ARG A 160 -7.49 -8.12 20.00
C ARG A 160 -7.12 -8.56 21.43
N HIS A 161 -7.76 -9.59 21.94
CA HIS A 161 -7.56 -10.05 23.31
C HIS A 161 -6.27 -10.87 23.45
N PHE A 162 -6.01 -11.75 22.48
CA PHE A 162 -4.86 -12.66 22.51
C PHE A 162 -3.67 -12.24 21.66
N ASN A 163 -3.77 -11.13 20.92
CA ASN A 163 -2.61 -10.51 20.30
C ASN A 163 -2.20 -9.26 21.11
N GLY A 164 -0.94 -9.14 21.44
CA GLY A 164 -0.43 -8.06 22.27
C GLY A 164 -0.73 -6.67 21.70
N MET A 165 -0.60 -6.49 20.38
CA MET A 165 -1.02 -5.28 19.67
C MET A 165 -1.40 -5.60 18.23
N THR A 166 -2.60 -5.23 17.83
CA THR A 166 -3.10 -5.35 16.46
C THR A 166 -2.94 -4.06 15.66
N TYR A 167 -2.56 -2.97 16.32
CA TYR A 167 -2.42 -1.63 15.74
C TYR A 167 -3.65 -1.24 14.88
N GLN A 168 -3.43 -0.79 13.64
CA GLN A 168 -4.51 -0.37 12.73
C GLN A 168 -4.96 -1.49 11.77
N MET A 169 -4.54 -2.74 12.00
CA MET A 169 -4.83 -3.83 11.06
C MET A 169 -6.32 -4.06 10.84
N PHE A 170 -7.18 -3.80 11.85
CA PHE A 170 -8.64 -3.86 11.68
C PHE A 170 -9.21 -2.72 10.81
N ASN A 171 -8.50 -1.60 10.68
CA ASN A 171 -8.90 -0.50 9.79
C ASN A 171 -8.31 -0.68 8.37
N ILE A 172 -7.37 -1.61 8.21
CA ILE A 172 -6.75 -1.96 6.94
C ILE A 172 -7.41 -3.20 6.34
N PHE A 173 -7.66 -4.21 7.17
CA PHE A 173 -8.33 -5.46 6.83
C PHE A 173 -9.44 -5.72 7.86
N PRO A 174 -10.61 -5.07 7.73
CA PRO A 174 -11.72 -5.24 8.69
C PRO A 174 -12.32 -6.65 8.65
N GLU A 175 -12.30 -7.28 7.48
CA GLU A 175 -12.84 -8.61 7.24
C GLU A 175 -11.75 -9.52 6.63
N ARG A 176 -11.97 -10.83 6.74
CA ARG A 176 -11.06 -11.85 6.20
C ARG A 176 -10.81 -11.70 4.70
N GLU A 177 -11.83 -11.26 3.97
CA GLU A 177 -11.84 -11.15 2.50
C GLU A 177 -11.69 -9.70 2.03
N SER A 178 -11.22 -8.81 2.90
CA SER A 178 -10.99 -7.41 2.53
C SER A 178 -9.98 -7.33 1.37
N ASP A 179 -10.43 -6.78 0.26
CA ASP A 179 -9.57 -6.52 -0.90
C ASP A 179 -8.72 -5.27 -0.66
N ASN A 180 -7.49 -5.48 -0.23
CA ASN A 180 -6.54 -4.40 0.02
C ASN A 180 -5.09 -4.86 -0.24
N TYR A 181 -4.24 -3.91 -0.55
CA TYR A 181 -2.81 -4.09 -0.72
C TYR A 181 -2.06 -3.22 0.27
N ILE A 182 -0.96 -3.73 0.78
CA ILE A 182 -0.06 -2.98 1.65
C ILE A 182 1.37 -3.07 1.13
N ILE A 183 2.11 -1.97 1.21
CA ILE A 183 3.56 -1.96 1.09
C ILE A 183 4.11 -2.06 2.52
N THR A 184 4.83 -3.13 2.82
CA THR A 184 5.56 -3.27 4.08
C THR A 184 6.99 -2.81 3.89
N LEU A 185 7.52 -2.08 4.86
CA LEU A 185 8.90 -1.64 4.86
C LEU A 185 9.47 -1.62 6.28
N ASN A 186 10.76 -1.82 6.42
CA ASN A 186 11.43 -1.68 7.71
C ASN A 186 11.96 -0.26 7.89
N VAL A 187 11.86 0.26 9.10
CA VAL A 187 12.34 1.59 9.48
C VAL A 187 13.27 1.47 10.68
N GLY A 188 14.36 2.21 10.67
CA GLY A 188 15.33 2.19 11.77
C GLY A 188 16.18 0.93 11.81
N THR A 189 16.50 0.34 10.67
CA THR A 189 17.33 -0.86 10.52
C THR A 189 18.53 -0.59 9.62
N PRO A 190 19.65 -1.34 9.80
CA PRO A 190 20.82 -1.22 8.93
C PRO A 190 20.49 -1.49 7.45
N ASP A 191 19.66 -2.51 7.19
CA ASP A 191 19.33 -2.94 5.83
C ASP A 191 17.88 -2.59 5.50
N PHE A 192 17.68 -1.67 4.57
CA PHE A 192 16.35 -1.30 4.11
C PHE A 192 15.75 -2.40 3.22
N ALA A 193 14.49 -2.74 3.48
CA ALA A 193 13.73 -3.71 2.69
C ALA A 193 12.27 -3.30 2.60
N CYS A 194 11.62 -3.66 1.50
CA CYS A 194 10.17 -3.56 1.34
C CYS A 194 9.60 -4.78 0.63
N LEU A 195 8.34 -5.09 0.90
CA LEU A 195 7.60 -6.19 0.31
C LEU A 195 6.11 -5.83 0.28
N SER A 196 5.39 -6.19 -0.79
CA SER A 196 3.93 -6.04 -0.84
C SER A 196 3.21 -7.25 -0.25
N SER A 197 2.03 -7.03 0.30
CA SER A 197 1.13 -8.08 0.78
C SER A 197 -0.33 -7.68 0.58
N ASN A 198 -1.18 -8.66 0.33
CA ASN A 198 -2.64 -8.52 0.35
C ASN A 198 -3.27 -9.16 1.59
N ARG A 199 -2.46 -9.39 2.63
CA ARG A 199 -2.85 -10.06 3.88
C ARG A 199 -2.31 -9.32 5.08
N ILE A 200 -2.91 -9.57 6.23
CA ILE A 200 -2.35 -9.18 7.52
C ILE A 200 -0.93 -9.75 7.66
N VAL A 201 -0.01 -8.93 8.17
CA VAL A 201 1.39 -9.28 8.33
C VAL A 201 1.82 -9.24 9.80
N ASP A 202 2.80 -10.07 10.14
CA ASP A 202 3.47 -10.01 11.43
C ASP A 202 4.34 -8.76 11.57
N LEU A 203 4.47 -8.23 12.78
CA LEU A 203 5.33 -7.07 13.10
C LEU A 203 6.78 -7.26 12.65
N ALA A 204 7.25 -8.47 12.65
CA ALA A 204 8.63 -8.83 12.35
C ALA A 204 8.81 -9.43 10.95
N ILE A 205 7.85 -9.20 10.03
CA ILE A 205 7.91 -9.75 8.66
C ILE A 205 9.24 -9.44 7.96
N LEU A 206 9.73 -8.19 8.05
CA LEU A 206 11.01 -7.75 7.51
C LEU A 206 12.03 -7.45 8.61
N LYS A 207 11.81 -8.00 9.81
CA LYS A 207 12.61 -7.62 10.97
C LYS A 207 14.02 -8.16 10.89
N PHE A 208 14.96 -7.22 10.89
CA PHE A 208 16.35 -7.46 11.20
C PHE A 208 16.78 -6.50 12.34
N GLY A 209 17.38 -7.01 13.39
CA GLY A 209 17.76 -6.21 14.55
C GLY A 209 16.55 -5.66 15.34
N ASN A 210 16.61 -4.39 15.74
CA ASN A 210 15.60 -3.73 16.58
C ASN A 210 14.54 -2.95 15.78
N GLY A 211 14.59 -2.98 14.45
CA GLY A 211 13.66 -2.26 13.60
C GLY A 211 12.20 -2.75 13.70
N ILE A 212 11.29 -1.91 13.30
CA ILE A 212 9.85 -2.18 13.24
C ILE A 212 9.41 -2.14 11.80
N THR A 213 8.67 -3.16 11.36
CA THR A 213 8.02 -3.13 10.06
C THR A 213 6.81 -2.21 10.11
N GLN A 214 6.72 -1.31 9.14
CA GLN A 214 5.58 -0.43 8.91
C GLN A 214 4.86 -0.85 7.63
N CYS A 215 3.56 -0.65 7.59
CA CYS A 215 2.66 -0.99 6.51
C CYS A 215 2.01 0.28 5.98
N LEU A 216 2.04 0.46 4.68
CA LEU A 216 1.39 1.54 3.94
C LEU A 216 0.26 0.91 3.11
N PRO A 217 -1.00 0.99 3.56
CA PRO A 217 -2.10 0.40 2.81
C PRO A 217 -2.50 1.28 1.62
N LEU A 218 -3.02 0.65 0.56
CA LEU A 218 -3.64 1.36 -0.57
C LEU A 218 -4.97 1.98 -0.14
N TYR A 219 -5.76 1.24 0.64
CA TYR A 219 -7.04 1.66 1.18
C TYR A 219 -7.06 1.62 2.70
N ARG A 220 -7.91 2.40 3.30
CA ARG A 220 -8.30 2.33 4.72
C ARG A 220 -9.81 2.25 4.81
N TYR A 221 -10.32 1.73 5.90
CA TYR A 221 -11.76 1.65 6.15
C TYR A 221 -12.11 2.63 7.28
N ASP A 222 -13.18 3.39 7.09
CA ASP A 222 -13.66 4.35 8.07
C ASP A 222 -14.50 3.65 9.18
N GLU A 223 -15.02 4.44 10.12
CA GLU A 223 -15.83 3.93 11.23
C GLU A 223 -17.15 3.27 10.77
N LYS A 224 -17.58 3.54 9.54
CA LYS A 224 -18.77 2.93 8.93
C LYS A 224 -18.47 1.67 8.13
N GLY A 225 -17.18 1.33 8.00
CA GLY A 225 -16.71 0.24 7.16
C GLY A 225 -16.62 0.59 5.67
N ASP A 226 -16.75 1.87 5.30
CA ASP A 226 -16.59 2.30 3.91
C ASP A 226 -15.10 2.36 3.53
N ARG A 227 -14.77 1.82 2.34
CA ARG A 227 -13.41 1.85 1.81
C ARG A 227 -13.06 3.24 1.31
N VAL A 228 -11.93 3.79 1.78
CA VAL A 228 -11.42 5.13 1.46
C VAL A 228 -9.99 5.01 0.96
N ASP A 229 -9.62 5.79 -0.06
CA ASP A 229 -8.23 5.89 -0.50
C ASP A 229 -7.32 6.31 0.65
N ASN A 230 -6.16 5.71 0.75
CA ASN A 230 -5.14 6.07 1.74
C ASN A 230 -4.10 7.04 1.18
N ILE A 231 -3.99 7.14 -0.15
CA ILE A 231 -3.17 8.19 -0.78
C ILE A 231 -3.93 9.50 -0.73
N THR A 232 -3.27 10.55 -0.26
CA THR A 232 -3.86 11.87 -0.05
C THR A 232 -4.16 12.57 -1.38
N ASP A 233 -5.11 13.51 -1.37
CA ASP A 233 -5.37 14.37 -2.53
C ASP A 233 -4.18 15.33 -2.75
N TRP A 234 -3.50 15.77 -1.69
CA TRP A 234 -2.26 16.54 -1.77
C TRP A 234 -1.18 15.84 -2.59
N ALA A 235 -0.96 14.54 -2.34
CA ALA A 235 0.02 13.77 -3.12
C ALA A 235 -0.39 13.72 -4.60
N LEU A 236 -1.65 13.42 -4.90
CA LEU A 236 -2.15 13.38 -6.26
C LEU A 236 -1.96 14.73 -6.98
N GLU A 237 -2.23 15.84 -6.29
CA GLU A 237 -2.01 17.19 -6.82
C GLU A 237 -0.54 17.45 -7.10
N ARG A 238 0.40 17.06 -6.20
CA ARG A 238 1.85 17.21 -6.42
C ARG A 238 2.36 16.42 -7.62
N PHE A 239 1.89 15.18 -7.80
CA PHE A 239 2.25 14.39 -8.98
C PHE A 239 1.66 14.99 -10.26
N HIS A 240 0.44 15.49 -10.24
CA HIS A 240 -0.15 16.19 -11.38
C HIS A 240 0.60 17.49 -11.71
N GLU A 241 0.95 18.30 -10.72
CA GLU A 241 1.70 19.54 -10.91
C GLU A 241 3.07 19.28 -11.55
N HIS A 242 3.74 18.18 -11.19
CA HIS A 242 5.07 17.85 -11.68
C HIS A 242 5.04 17.23 -13.08
N TYR A 243 4.21 16.23 -13.31
CA TYR A 243 4.23 15.44 -14.56
C TYR A 243 3.23 15.91 -15.61
N LEU A 244 2.19 16.63 -15.21
CA LEU A 244 1.18 17.19 -16.10
C LEU A 244 1.21 18.72 -15.99
N PRO A 245 2.27 19.38 -16.46
CA PRO A 245 2.37 20.83 -16.36
C PRO A 245 1.16 21.47 -17.02
N SER A 246 0.54 22.41 -16.33
CA SER A 246 -0.52 23.23 -16.92
C SER A 246 -0.02 23.81 -18.24
N PRO A 247 -0.83 23.82 -19.30
CA PRO A 247 -0.45 24.44 -20.56
C PRO A 247 0.08 25.87 -20.28
N PRO A 248 1.15 26.31 -20.96
CA PRO A 248 1.74 27.61 -20.71
C PRO A 248 0.65 28.67 -20.70
N ALA A 249 0.69 29.51 -19.66
CA ALA A 249 -0.29 30.58 -19.53
C ALA A 249 -0.32 31.38 -20.84
N PRO A 250 -1.49 31.59 -21.46
CA PRO A 250 -1.57 32.34 -22.72
C PRO A 250 -0.85 33.68 -22.55
N LEU A 251 -0.10 34.07 -23.59
CA LEU A 251 0.64 35.33 -23.60
C LEU A 251 -0.32 36.48 -23.22
N PRO A 252 0.17 37.56 -22.57
CA PRO A 252 -0.67 38.65 -22.12
C PRO A 252 -1.62 39.21 -23.19
N GLN A 253 -1.18 39.20 -24.46
CA GLN A 253 -2.02 39.62 -25.62
C GLN A 253 -3.16 38.62 -25.90
N GLU A 254 -2.94 37.30 -25.76
CA GLU A 254 -3.98 36.29 -25.97
C GLU A 254 -5.00 36.27 -24.83
N ARG A 255 -4.57 36.59 -23.60
CA ARG A 255 -5.49 36.77 -22.46
C ARG A 255 -6.40 37.96 -22.66
N GLY A 256 -5.86 39.06 -23.15
CA GLY A 256 -6.65 40.26 -23.48
C GLY A 256 -7.70 39.98 -24.56
N ALA A 257 -7.31 39.39 -25.65
CA ALA A 257 -8.24 39.06 -26.76
C ALA A 257 -9.31 38.04 -26.36
N ARG A 258 -8.95 37.02 -25.55
CA ARG A 258 -9.92 36.05 -25.03
C ARG A 258 -10.87 36.63 -23.98
N LEU A 259 -10.38 37.58 -23.18
CA LEU A 259 -11.20 38.30 -22.21
C LEU A 259 -12.16 39.27 -22.93
N GLU A 260 -11.68 39.99 -23.93
CA GLU A 260 -12.49 40.89 -24.75
C GLU A 260 -13.58 40.14 -25.52
N GLN A 261 -13.28 38.99 -26.13
CA GLN A 261 -14.28 38.12 -26.78
C GLN A 261 -15.35 37.59 -25.81
N LYS A 262 -14.98 37.32 -24.54
CA LYS A 262 -15.91 36.87 -23.50
C LYS A 262 -16.74 38.00 -22.92
N ILE A 263 -16.20 39.21 -22.85
CA ILE A 263 -16.93 40.43 -22.45
C ILE A 263 -17.92 40.85 -23.54
N GLU A 264 -17.55 40.74 -24.82
CA GLU A 264 -18.47 40.96 -25.95
C GLU A 264 -19.62 39.93 -25.99
N ALA A 265 -19.44 38.73 -25.43
CA ALA A 265 -20.48 37.72 -25.25
C ALA A 265 -21.39 37.93 -24.02
N GLY A 266 -21.22 39.04 -23.29
CA GLY A 266 -22.07 39.40 -22.13
C GLY A 266 -21.81 38.58 -20.85
N LEU A 267 -20.64 37.91 -20.73
CA LEU A 267 -20.28 37.14 -19.55
C LEU A 267 -19.54 38.01 -18.54
N ASP A 268 -20.01 37.97 -17.29
CA ASP A 268 -19.36 38.67 -16.16
C ASP A 268 -17.94 38.14 -15.92
N PRO A 269 -16.90 39.00 -15.97
CA PRO A 269 -15.49 38.59 -15.78
C PRO A 269 -15.21 37.89 -14.45
N ASP A 270 -15.97 38.18 -13.40
CA ASP A 270 -15.78 37.58 -12.07
C ASP A 270 -16.38 36.16 -11.96
N LEU A 271 -17.34 35.81 -12.81
CA LEU A 271 -17.97 34.49 -12.88
C LEU A 271 -17.10 33.44 -13.61
N VAL A 272 -16.21 33.88 -14.52
CA VAL A 272 -15.32 32.99 -15.30
C VAL A 272 -14.19 32.40 -14.43
N ARG A 273 -13.90 32.99 -13.27
CA ARG A 273 -12.85 32.54 -12.34
C ARG A 273 -13.27 31.38 -11.41
N LEU A 274 -14.56 31.01 -11.40
CA LEU A 274 -15.15 30.12 -10.37
C LEU A 274 -15.20 28.64 -10.74
N ALA A 275 -14.73 28.23 -11.91
CA ALA A 275 -14.71 26.82 -12.31
C ALA A 275 -13.42 26.15 -11.81
N GLY A 276 -13.38 25.68 -10.56
CA GLY A 276 -12.35 24.75 -10.12
C GLY A 276 -11.73 24.91 -8.75
N ALA A 277 -11.81 26.04 -8.06
CA ALA A 277 -11.18 26.22 -6.75
C ALA A 277 -12.20 26.27 -5.62
N ARG A 278 -12.08 25.37 -4.65
CA ARG A 278 -12.90 25.30 -3.42
C ARG A 278 -12.87 26.58 -2.56
N ARG A 279 -11.93 27.48 -2.81
CA ARG A 279 -11.73 28.70 -2.00
C ARG A 279 -12.69 29.86 -2.34
N ASP A 280 -13.39 29.78 -3.48
CA ASP A 280 -14.21 30.90 -3.98
C ASP A 280 -15.73 30.57 -4.05
N ILE A 281 -16.16 29.42 -3.51
CA ILE A 281 -17.59 29.08 -3.44
C ILE A 281 -18.18 29.71 -2.19
N PRO A 282 -19.21 30.55 -2.28
CA PRO A 282 -19.88 31.13 -1.11
C PRO A 282 -20.34 30.03 -0.13
N GLU A 283 -20.07 30.22 1.14
CA GLU A 283 -20.37 29.23 2.21
C GLU A 283 -21.85 28.82 2.21
N VAL A 284 -22.73 29.76 1.83
CA VAL A 284 -24.17 29.54 1.67
C VAL A 284 -24.48 28.46 0.61
N LEU A 285 -23.73 28.43 -0.52
CA LEU A 285 -23.92 27.42 -1.56
C LEU A 285 -23.37 26.05 -1.16
N LEU A 286 -22.28 26.03 -0.41
CA LEU A 286 -21.72 24.80 0.17
C LEU A 286 -22.66 24.18 1.19
N GLN A 287 -23.26 25.02 2.04
CA GLN A 287 -24.26 24.58 3.04
C GLN A 287 -25.51 24.05 2.34
N LYS A 288 -26.00 24.74 1.31
CA LYS A 288 -27.18 24.32 0.53
C LYS A 288 -26.94 22.99 -0.20
N ALA A 289 -25.75 22.79 -0.81
CA ALA A 289 -25.38 21.53 -1.43
C ALA A 289 -25.32 20.38 -0.41
N LYS A 290 -24.87 20.66 0.83
CA LYS A 290 -24.87 19.69 1.92
C LYS A 290 -26.28 19.30 2.39
N GLU A 291 -27.19 20.26 2.46
CA GLU A 291 -28.60 20.03 2.80
C GLU A 291 -29.32 19.21 1.71
N LEU A 292 -29.07 19.52 0.42
CA LEU A 292 -29.65 18.77 -0.70
C LEU A 292 -29.17 17.31 -0.73
N ARG A 293 -27.90 17.05 -0.36
CA ARG A 293 -27.38 15.68 -0.24
C ARG A 293 -28.08 14.87 0.87
N GLN A 294 -28.68 15.52 1.85
CA GLN A 294 -29.45 14.87 2.93
C GLN A 294 -30.93 14.68 2.59
N LYS A 295 -31.48 15.48 1.65
CA LYS A 295 -32.90 15.48 1.27
C LYS A 295 -33.09 14.93 -0.15
N GLN A 296 -32.51 13.79 -0.46
CA GLN A 296 -32.59 13.17 -1.78
C GLN A 296 -34.01 12.69 -2.13
N THR A 297 -34.39 12.85 -3.40
CA THR A 297 -35.57 12.20 -3.94
C THR A 297 -35.34 10.69 -4.17
N PRO A 298 -36.38 9.85 -4.23
CA PRO A 298 -36.21 8.43 -4.55
C PRO A 298 -35.49 8.18 -5.89
N ALA A 299 -35.75 9.00 -6.92
CA ALA A 299 -35.09 8.91 -8.22
C ALA A 299 -33.60 9.24 -8.14
N GLU A 300 -33.22 10.32 -7.43
CA GLU A 300 -31.81 10.65 -7.16
C GLU A 300 -31.09 9.52 -6.43
N GLN A 301 -31.75 8.91 -5.44
CA GLN A 301 -31.17 7.82 -4.67
C GLN A 301 -30.93 6.57 -5.52
N MET A 302 -31.91 6.19 -6.37
CA MET A 302 -31.80 5.05 -7.28
C MET A 302 -30.66 5.27 -8.30
N LEU A 303 -30.64 6.42 -8.94
CA LEU A 303 -29.60 6.73 -9.93
C LEU A 303 -28.22 6.83 -9.29
N TRP A 304 -28.12 7.43 -8.09
CA TRP A 304 -26.85 7.52 -7.37
C TRP A 304 -26.26 6.16 -7.02
N GLN A 305 -27.07 5.16 -6.67
CA GLN A 305 -26.57 3.81 -6.41
C GLN A 305 -25.84 3.20 -7.60
N CYS A 306 -26.24 3.54 -8.83
CA CYS A 306 -25.61 3.07 -10.08
C CYS A 306 -24.42 3.92 -10.52
N LEU A 307 -24.36 5.21 -10.14
CA LEU A 307 -23.31 6.15 -10.55
C LEU A 307 -22.16 6.26 -9.55
N ARG A 308 -22.42 5.94 -8.27
CA ARG A 308 -21.38 6.02 -7.21
C ARG A 308 -20.28 4.99 -7.43
N ALA A 309 -19.10 5.25 -6.86
CA ALA A 309 -17.96 4.34 -6.87
C ALA A 309 -17.54 3.89 -8.28
N ASN A 310 -17.72 4.77 -9.29
CA ASN A 310 -17.34 4.53 -10.68
C ASN A 310 -18.01 3.30 -11.33
N GLN A 311 -19.18 2.88 -10.83
CA GLN A 311 -19.86 1.66 -11.30
C GLN A 311 -20.32 1.71 -12.75
N LEU A 312 -20.53 2.90 -13.31
CA LEU A 312 -20.91 3.06 -14.71
C LEU A 312 -19.68 3.42 -15.55
N HIS A 313 -19.12 2.42 -16.24
CA HIS A 313 -17.96 2.56 -17.15
C HIS A 313 -16.76 3.31 -16.54
N ASP A 314 -16.45 3.05 -15.27
CA ASP A 314 -15.40 3.71 -14.50
C ASP A 314 -15.50 5.25 -14.43
N ALA A 315 -16.66 5.80 -14.81
CA ALA A 315 -16.90 7.23 -14.79
C ALA A 315 -17.17 7.75 -13.38
N LYS A 316 -16.38 8.75 -12.94
CA LYS A 316 -16.52 9.36 -11.62
C LYS A 316 -17.59 10.43 -11.62
N PHE A 317 -18.73 10.14 -11.01
CA PHE A 317 -19.80 11.10 -10.80
C PHE A 317 -19.72 11.74 -9.41
N ARG A 318 -20.08 13.03 -9.35
CA ARG A 318 -20.28 13.79 -8.11
C ARG A 318 -21.74 14.20 -8.02
N ARG A 319 -22.37 14.02 -6.87
CA ARG A 319 -23.76 14.46 -6.64
C ARG A 319 -23.81 15.82 -5.99
N GLN A 320 -24.86 16.61 -6.29
CA GLN A 320 -25.12 17.94 -5.77
C GLN A 320 -23.84 18.80 -5.82
N HIS A 321 -23.30 18.92 -7.06
CA HIS A 321 -22.01 19.57 -7.30
C HIS A 321 -22.17 21.03 -7.69
N ASN A 322 -21.36 21.91 -7.10
CA ASN A 322 -21.38 23.33 -7.40
C ASN A 322 -20.61 23.61 -8.70
N ILE A 323 -21.26 24.27 -9.66
CA ILE A 323 -20.67 24.79 -10.90
C ILE A 323 -21.04 26.28 -10.99
N GLY A 324 -20.09 27.17 -10.69
CA GLY A 324 -20.36 28.58 -10.53
C GLY A 324 -21.39 28.82 -9.43
N GLN A 325 -22.45 29.57 -9.73
CA GLN A 325 -23.55 29.85 -8.81
C GLN A 325 -24.63 28.76 -8.76
N TYR A 326 -24.49 27.68 -9.53
CA TYR A 326 -25.50 26.62 -9.63
C TYR A 326 -25.06 25.34 -8.94
N ILE A 327 -26.02 24.60 -8.41
CA ILE A 327 -25.84 23.25 -7.88
C ILE A 327 -26.49 22.29 -8.86
N VAL A 328 -25.72 21.33 -9.39
CA VAL A 328 -26.21 20.32 -10.35
C VAL A 328 -26.36 18.97 -9.65
N ASP A 329 -27.37 18.16 -10.06
CA ASP A 329 -27.66 16.91 -9.35
C ASP A 329 -26.53 15.90 -9.47
N PHE A 330 -26.03 15.65 -10.70
CA PHE A 330 -24.85 14.82 -10.90
C PHE A 330 -23.91 15.44 -11.93
N TYR A 331 -22.62 15.30 -11.70
CA TYR A 331 -21.56 15.83 -12.55
C TYR A 331 -20.45 14.81 -12.77
N CYS A 332 -20.11 14.52 -14.01
CA CYS A 332 -18.94 13.77 -14.42
C CYS A 332 -17.92 14.69 -15.09
N HIS A 333 -16.78 14.90 -14.44
CA HIS A 333 -15.75 15.81 -14.95
C HIS A 333 -15.09 15.29 -16.23
N ALA A 334 -14.78 14.00 -16.30
CA ALA A 334 -14.12 13.38 -17.45
C ALA A 334 -14.93 13.50 -18.75
N ALA A 335 -16.26 13.31 -18.66
CA ALA A 335 -17.16 13.43 -19.80
C ALA A 335 -17.72 14.86 -19.98
N LYS A 336 -17.36 15.81 -19.10
CA LYS A 336 -17.99 17.14 -19.03
C LYS A 336 -19.52 17.07 -19.03
N LEU A 337 -20.08 16.04 -18.39
CA LEU A 337 -21.50 15.73 -18.40
C LEU A 337 -22.15 16.16 -17.09
N VAL A 338 -23.19 16.95 -17.20
CA VAL A 338 -24.14 17.29 -16.13
C VAL A 338 -25.41 16.50 -16.34
N ILE A 339 -25.94 15.88 -15.30
CA ILE A 339 -27.25 15.24 -15.29
C ILE A 339 -28.13 15.98 -14.31
N GLU A 340 -29.29 16.42 -14.77
CA GLU A 340 -30.34 17.08 -13.98
C GLU A 340 -31.58 16.20 -13.97
N LEU A 341 -32.22 16.08 -12.81
CA LEU A 341 -33.42 15.27 -12.62
C LEU A 341 -34.65 16.18 -12.51
N ASP A 342 -35.55 16.12 -13.49
CA ASP A 342 -36.77 16.91 -13.51
C ASP A 342 -37.94 16.17 -12.84
N GLY A 343 -38.53 16.80 -11.82
CA GLY A 343 -39.78 16.34 -11.19
C GLY A 343 -40.99 17.01 -11.82
N GLY A 344 -42.03 16.26 -12.13
CA GLY A 344 -43.20 16.59 -12.95
C GLY A 344 -44.11 17.78 -12.57
N ILE A 345 -43.63 18.79 -11.85
CA ILE A 345 -44.43 20.00 -11.51
C ILE A 345 -43.52 21.23 -11.50
N HIS A 346 -43.29 21.86 -12.68
CA HIS A 346 -42.88 23.28 -12.70
C HIS A 346 -43.03 23.91 -14.11
N GLU A 347 -44.24 24.42 -14.38
CA GLU A 347 -44.47 25.34 -15.54
C GLU A 347 -44.03 26.79 -15.26
N ILE A 348 -43.49 27.13 -14.10
CA ILE A 348 -43.30 28.54 -13.67
C ILE A 348 -41.83 29.00 -13.65
N GLN A 349 -40.86 28.17 -14.08
CA GLN A 349 -39.42 28.56 -14.00
C GLN A 349 -38.65 28.53 -15.33
N LYS A 350 -39.33 28.58 -16.48
CA LYS A 350 -38.69 28.47 -17.81
C LYS A 350 -37.56 29.49 -18.07
N ASP A 351 -37.66 30.71 -17.56
CA ASP A 351 -36.65 31.76 -17.83
C ASP A 351 -35.35 31.52 -17.04
N ARG A 352 -35.44 31.05 -15.79
CA ARG A 352 -34.25 30.75 -14.98
C ARG A 352 -33.52 29.45 -15.41
N ASP A 353 -34.24 28.49 -15.92
CA ASP A 353 -33.69 27.26 -16.47
C ASP A 353 -32.97 27.49 -17.79
N SER A 354 -33.43 28.43 -18.61
CA SER A 354 -32.75 28.85 -19.84
C SER A 354 -31.38 29.51 -19.55
N ASP A 355 -31.31 30.38 -18.57
CA ASP A 355 -30.06 31.05 -18.15
C ASP A 355 -29.05 30.06 -17.57
N ARG A 356 -29.52 29.08 -16.79
CA ARG A 356 -28.71 28.01 -16.21
C ARG A 356 -28.12 27.09 -17.30
N ASP A 357 -28.95 26.65 -18.25
CA ASP A 357 -28.52 25.82 -19.38
C ASP A 357 -27.51 26.56 -20.27
N THR A 358 -27.77 27.84 -20.54
CA THR A 358 -26.87 28.70 -21.29
C THR A 358 -25.52 28.83 -20.62
N TYR A 359 -25.51 29.05 -19.30
CA TYR A 359 -24.29 29.12 -18.50
C TYR A 359 -23.49 27.79 -18.54
N LEU A 360 -24.14 26.64 -18.31
CA LEU A 360 -23.49 25.33 -18.31
C LEU A 360 -22.91 24.99 -19.71
N LYS A 361 -23.68 25.24 -20.79
CA LYS A 361 -23.22 25.04 -22.17
C LYS A 361 -22.07 25.97 -22.56
N ALA A 362 -22.11 27.23 -22.14
CA ALA A 362 -21.03 28.19 -22.37
C ALA A 362 -19.70 27.79 -21.67
N ASN A 363 -19.77 26.99 -20.61
CA ASN A 363 -18.61 26.40 -19.94
C ASN A 363 -18.18 25.05 -20.54
N GLY A 364 -18.69 24.68 -21.71
CA GLY A 364 -18.33 23.46 -22.44
C GLY A 364 -18.89 22.18 -21.82
N LEU A 365 -19.97 22.29 -21.03
CA LEU A 365 -20.63 21.16 -20.39
C LEU A 365 -21.79 20.65 -21.23
N GLN A 366 -21.95 19.34 -21.32
CA GLN A 366 -23.13 18.69 -21.85
C GLN A 366 -24.16 18.54 -20.72
N VAL A 367 -25.40 18.92 -20.96
CA VAL A 367 -26.49 18.81 -19.99
C VAL A 367 -27.48 17.76 -20.46
N LEU A 368 -27.63 16.69 -19.67
CA LEU A 368 -28.62 15.64 -19.85
C LEU A 368 -29.72 15.79 -18.80
N ARG A 369 -30.96 16.01 -19.25
CA ARG A 369 -32.13 16.06 -18.39
C ARG A 369 -32.89 14.75 -18.46
N LEU A 370 -33.24 14.23 -17.30
CA LEU A 370 -33.95 12.96 -17.13
C LEU A 370 -35.17 13.19 -16.25
N GLN A 371 -36.30 12.59 -16.62
CA GLN A 371 -37.52 12.65 -15.80
C GLN A 371 -37.45 11.64 -14.65
N ASN A 372 -37.90 12.02 -13.47
CA ASN A 372 -37.94 11.15 -12.32
C ASN A 372 -38.69 9.83 -12.59
N GLU A 373 -39.74 9.88 -13.39
CA GLU A 373 -40.54 8.73 -13.80
C GLU A 373 -39.73 7.75 -14.66
N GLU A 374 -38.87 8.23 -15.55
CA GLU A 374 -38.01 7.41 -16.41
C GLU A 374 -37.04 6.60 -15.56
N ILE A 375 -36.45 7.20 -14.50
CA ILE A 375 -35.52 6.54 -13.59
C ILE A 375 -36.22 5.47 -12.79
N THR A 376 -37.43 5.75 -12.29
CA THR A 376 -38.18 4.81 -11.46
C THR A 376 -38.80 3.65 -12.24
N GLN A 377 -39.15 3.87 -13.53
CA GLN A 377 -39.82 2.89 -14.37
C GLN A 377 -38.85 2.08 -15.24
N ASN A 378 -37.73 2.69 -15.72
CA ASN A 378 -36.82 2.05 -16.67
C ASN A 378 -35.36 2.44 -16.45
N LEU A 379 -34.83 2.20 -15.27
CA LEU A 379 -33.44 2.48 -14.90
C LEU A 379 -32.39 1.91 -15.90
N PRO A 380 -32.53 0.67 -16.44
CA PRO A 380 -31.57 0.16 -17.43
C PRO A 380 -31.47 1.03 -18.70
N GLN A 381 -32.58 1.52 -19.20
CA GLN A 381 -32.60 2.40 -20.38
C GLN A 381 -31.95 3.77 -20.08
N VAL A 382 -32.20 4.30 -18.88
CA VAL A 382 -31.57 5.54 -18.40
C VAL A 382 -30.04 5.37 -18.32
N LEU A 383 -29.54 4.27 -17.76
CA LEU A 383 -28.12 3.98 -17.69
C LEU A 383 -27.49 3.81 -19.08
N GLN A 384 -28.21 3.22 -20.04
CA GLN A 384 -27.77 3.11 -21.42
C GLN A 384 -27.67 4.50 -22.09
N THR A 385 -28.63 5.38 -21.84
CA THR A 385 -28.60 6.77 -22.32
C THR A 385 -27.41 7.52 -21.74
N ILE A 386 -27.20 7.45 -20.43
CA ILE A 386 -26.02 8.07 -19.77
C ILE A 386 -24.72 7.53 -20.36
N SER A 387 -24.64 6.20 -20.60
CA SER A 387 -23.47 5.57 -21.22
C SER A 387 -23.17 6.13 -22.60
N GLN A 388 -24.18 6.40 -23.42
CA GLN A 388 -23.98 7.03 -24.73
C GLN A 388 -23.34 8.41 -24.60
N PHE A 389 -23.75 9.23 -23.63
CA PHE A 389 -23.16 10.54 -23.38
C PHE A 389 -21.72 10.46 -22.82
N LEU A 390 -21.37 9.38 -22.11
CA LEU A 390 -19.99 9.15 -21.65
C LEU A 390 -19.02 8.86 -22.81
N PHE A 391 -19.51 8.30 -23.92
CA PHE A 391 -18.71 7.92 -25.09
C PHE A 391 -18.83 8.88 -26.27
N LEU A 392 -19.71 9.89 -26.22
CA LEU A 392 -19.78 10.93 -27.25
C LEU A 392 -18.54 11.84 -27.16
N PRO A 393 -17.89 12.17 -28.29
CA PRO A 393 -16.86 13.20 -28.28
C PRO A 393 -17.45 14.52 -27.79
N SER A 394 -16.81 15.10 -26.78
CA SER A 394 -17.16 16.45 -26.30
C SER A 394 -17.10 17.43 -27.45
N PRO A 395 -17.96 18.47 -27.50
CA PRO A 395 -17.90 19.52 -28.53
C PRO A 395 -16.56 20.24 -28.64
N ALA A 396 -15.62 19.95 -27.74
CA ALA A 396 -14.23 20.40 -27.75
C ALA A 396 -13.23 19.25 -28.01
N GLY A 397 -13.64 18.18 -28.71
CA GLY A 397 -12.69 17.32 -29.43
C GLY A 397 -11.88 16.30 -28.68
N GLU A 398 -12.38 15.62 -27.64
CA GLU A 398 -11.72 14.42 -27.11
C GLU A 398 -12.74 13.42 -26.54
N GLY A 399 -12.94 12.31 -27.26
CA GLY A 399 -13.81 11.20 -26.84
C GLY A 399 -13.00 10.06 -26.22
N LEU A 400 -13.55 9.44 -25.17
CA LEU A 400 -13.04 8.21 -24.57
C LEU A 400 -13.22 7.03 -25.55
N GLY A 401 -12.16 6.72 -26.32
CA GLY A 401 -12.14 5.59 -27.25
C GLY A 401 -11.74 4.29 -26.55
N VAL A 402 -12.66 3.32 -26.51
CA VAL A 402 -12.34 1.93 -26.19
C VAL A 402 -11.73 1.27 -27.43
N ARG A 403 -10.47 0.89 -27.39
CA ARG A 403 -9.80 0.11 -28.44
C ARG A 403 -9.98 -1.40 -28.21
N ALA A 404 -10.67 -2.01 -29.16
CA ALA A 404 -10.65 -3.46 -29.36
C ALA A 404 -9.27 -3.91 -29.85
N LYS A 405 -8.78 -5.04 -29.31
CA LYS A 405 -7.51 -5.68 -29.71
C LYS A 405 -7.58 -6.26 -31.13
N SER A 406 -6.56 -5.99 -31.92
CA SER A 406 -6.13 -6.82 -33.07
C SER A 406 -4.63 -6.64 -33.34
N PRO A 407 -3.95 -7.59 -34.04
CA PRO A 407 -2.58 -7.99 -33.69
C PRO A 407 -1.45 -7.25 -34.43
N ALA A 408 -0.27 -7.48 -33.93
CA ALA A 408 1.03 -6.92 -34.24
C ALA A 408 1.40 -6.66 -35.70
N THR A 409 2.07 -5.54 -35.95
CA THR A 409 3.17 -5.43 -36.93
C THR A 409 4.18 -4.34 -36.50
N GLU A 410 5.43 -4.63 -36.82
CA GLU A 410 6.65 -3.94 -36.40
C GLU A 410 6.81 -2.50 -36.84
N GLY A 411 7.50 -1.75 -35.98
CA GLY A 411 8.48 -0.72 -36.33
C GLY A 411 7.92 0.65 -36.72
N VAL A 412 8.12 1.66 -35.84
CA VAL A 412 8.70 2.97 -36.14
C VAL A 412 8.63 3.85 -34.87
N ARG A 413 9.63 4.67 -34.70
CA ARG A 413 10.02 5.57 -33.60
C ARG A 413 8.91 6.35 -32.89
N ALA A 414 9.19 6.56 -31.61
CA ALA A 414 8.52 7.34 -30.58
C ALA A 414 7.89 8.66 -31.06
N GLU A 415 6.59 8.75 -30.83
CA GLU A 415 5.87 9.99 -30.53
C GLU A 415 5.22 9.82 -29.16
N THR A 416 5.39 10.84 -28.30
CA THR A 416 4.86 10.90 -26.94
C THR A 416 3.35 10.70 -26.92
N PRO A 417 2.80 9.77 -26.11
CA PRO A 417 1.35 9.62 -25.97
C PRO A 417 0.80 10.72 -25.07
N THR A 418 -0.03 11.52 -25.62
CA THR A 418 -0.88 12.50 -24.96
C THR A 418 -1.97 11.80 -24.14
N GLY A 419 -2.14 12.17 -22.86
CA GLY A 419 -3.42 12.07 -22.17
C GLY A 419 -3.59 10.98 -21.11
N GLU A 420 -2.52 10.35 -20.57
CA GLU A 420 -2.67 9.44 -19.43
C GLU A 420 -2.80 10.25 -18.14
N THR A 421 -3.93 10.07 -17.44
CA THR A 421 -4.18 10.69 -16.12
C THR A 421 -3.50 9.87 -15.04
N ILE A 422 -2.69 10.52 -14.19
CA ILE A 422 -2.10 9.88 -13.02
C ILE A 422 -3.18 9.60 -11.98
N THR A 423 -3.27 8.35 -11.51
CA THR A 423 -4.21 7.94 -10.47
C THR A 423 -3.49 7.69 -9.13
N LYS A 424 -4.25 7.59 -8.03
CA LYS A 424 -3.71 7.20 -6.72
C LYS A 424 -3.11 5.80 -6.73
N LEU A 425 -3.66 4.90 -7.53
CA LEU A 425 -3.12 3.54 -7.71
C LEU A 425 -1.75 3.60 -8.42
N ASP A 426 -1.59 4.47 -9.43
CA ASP A 426 -0.30 4.63 -10.10
C ASP A 426 0.76 5.20 -9.15
N ILE A 427 0.39 6.13 -8.26
CA ILE A 427 1.29 6.64 -7.21
C ILE A 427 1.68 5.52 -6.22
N PHE A 428 0.76 4.61 -5.91
CA PHE A 428 1.05 3.44 -5.07
C PHE A 428 2.08 2.51 -5.74
N HIS A 429 1.91 2.23 -7.01
CA HIS A 429 2.85 1.44 -7.81
C HIS A 429 4.20 2.17 -7.95
N TYR A 430 4.19 3.46 -8.30
CA TYR A 430 5.38 4.30 -8.37
C TYR A 430 6.19 4.25 -7.06
N THR A 431 5.50 4.41 -5.93
CA THR A 431 6.11 4.29 -4.60
C THR A 431 6.86 2.96 -4.45
N TYR A 432 6.22 1.86 -4.87
CA TYR A 432 6.81 0.53 -4.74
C TYR A 432 8.05 0.34 -5.62
N ALA A 433 8.05 0.90 -6.83
CA ALA A 433 9.21 0.91 -7.71
C ALA A 433 10.40 1.68 -7.10
N VAL A 434 10.16 2.93 -6.68
CA VAL A 434 11.20 3.78 -6.08
C VAL A 434 11.85 3.11 -4.86
N LEU A 435 11.05 2.45 -4.02
CA LEU A 435 11.56 1.72 -2.85
C LEU A 435 12.40 0.48 -3.22
N HIS A 436 12.36 0.01 -4.48
CA HIS A 436 13.21 -1.08 -4.99
C HIS A 436 14.44 -0.57 -5.74
N HIS A 437 14.51 0.71 -6.09
CA HIS A 437 15.59 1.27 -6.89
C HIS A 437 16.92 1.25 -6.14
N PRO A 438 17.99 0.61 -6.69
CA PRO A 438 19.27 0.47 -6.00
C PRO A 438 19.96 1.81 -5.73
N ASP A 439 19.94 2.73 -6.69
CA ASP A 439 20.60 4.03 -6.55
C ASP A 439 19.90 4.91 -5.53
N TYR A 440 18.54 4.85 -5.47
CA TYR A 440 17.79 5.49 -4.41
C TYR A 440 18.21 4.95 -3.03
N ARG A 441 18.27 3.63 -2.88
CA ARG A 441 18.66 2.98 -1.62
C ARG A 441 20.09 3.34 -1.22
N THR A 442 21.02 3.38 -2.18
CA THR A 442 22.43 3.74 -1.97
C THR A 442 22.56 5.22 -1.60
N LYS A 443 21.95 6.10 -2.39
CA LYS A 443 22.03 7.56 -2.18
C LYS A 443 21.48 8.00 -0.82
N TYR A 444 20.38 7.37 -0.38
CA TYR A 444 19.67 7.73 0.84
C TYR A 444 19.82 6.69 1.96
N GLU A 445 20.82 5.81 1.90
CA GLU A 445 21.03 4.71 2.86
C GLU A 445 20.99 5.19 4.31
N LEU A 446 21.74 6.25 4.65
CA LEU A 446 21.80 6.78 6.01
C LEU A 446 20.48 7.40 6.49
N ASN A 447 19.69 7.96 5.58
CA ASN A 447 18.35 8.48 5.88
C ASN A 447 17.38 7.33 6.13
N LEU A 448 17.37 6.30 5.27
CA LEU A 448 16.50 5.12 5.39
C LEU A 448 16.78 4.30 6.66
N LYS A 449 18.02 4.34 7.19
CA LYS A 449 18.37 3.74 8.48
C LYS A 449 17.74 4.44 9.69
N ARG A 450 17.20 5.66 9.54
CA ARG A 450 16.74 6.50 10.67
C ARG A 450 15.28 6.90 10.58
N GLU A 451 14.78 7.15 9.38
CA GLU A 451 13.48 7.75 9.17
C GLU A 451 12.72 7.08 8.01
N PHE A 452 11.44 7.41 7.88
CA PHE A 452 10.64 6.94 6.77
C PHE A 452 11.20 7.43 5.43
N PRO A 453 11.08 6.63 4.37
CA PRO A 453 11.44 7.05 3.02
C PRO A 453 10.70 8.32 2.59
N ARG A 454 11.31 9.04 1.65
CA ARG A 454 10.73 10.16 0.90
C ARG A 454 10.90 9.90 -0.58
N LEU A 455 9.96 10.30 -1.41
CA LEU A 455 10.01 10.03 -2.84
C LEU A 455 10.56 11.19 -3.66
N PRO A 456 11.55 10.96 -4.52
CA PRO A 456 11.89 11.87 -5.61
C PRO A 456 10.84 11.78 -6.72
N PHE A 457 10.81 12.77 -7.59
CA PHE A 457 10.22 12.66 -8.90
C PHE A 457 11.28 12.19 -9.89
N TYR A 458 11.08 11.01 -10.48
CA TYR A 458 11.89 10.50 -11.58
C TYR A 458 11.24 10.87 -12.92
N GLU A 459 12.04 11.00 -13.97
CA GLU A 459 11.50 11.11 -15.32
C GLU A 459 10.66 9.86 -15.68
N ASP A 460 9.72 10.01 -16.59
CA ASP A 460 8.80 8.94 -17.02
C ASP A 460 8.04 8.23 -15.88
N PHE A 461 7.14 8.97 -15.25
CA PHE A 461 6.27 8.46 -14.19
C PHE A 461 5.59 7.13 -14.54
N HIS A 462 5.08 6.99 -15.76
CA HIS A 462 4.32 5.81 -16.17
C HIS A 462 5.19 4.57 -16.26
N GLN A 463 6.44 4.70 -16.70
CA GLN A 463 7.40 3.60 -16.69
C GLN A 463 7.72 3.14 -15.26
N TRP A 464 7.93 4.10 -14.33
CA TRP A 464 8.14 3.77 -12.92
C TRP A 464 6.91 3.10 -12.29
N ALA A 465 5.72 3.60 -12.55
CA ALA A 465 4.47 2.98 -12.10
C ALA A 465 4.30 1.56 -12.68
N ALA A 466 4.64 1.36 -13.95
CA ALA A 466 4.60 0.05 -14.59
C ALA A 466 5.57 -0.96 -13.95
N TRP A 467 6.81 -0.55 -13.63
CA TRP A 467 7.75 -1.39 -12.89
C TRP A 467 7.24 -1.73 -11.49
N GLY A 468 6.70 -0.74 -10.79
CA GLY A 468 6.12 -0.96 -9.47
C GLY A 468 4.97 -1.95 -9.50
N LYS A 469 4.09 -1.84 -10.49
CA LYS A 469 3.02 -2.80 -10.73
C LYS A 469 3.57 -4.20 -11.02
N ALA A 470 4.54 -4.32 -11.92
CA ALA A 470 5.14 -5.60 -12.27
C ALA A 470 5.83 -6.28 -11.06
N LEU A 471 6.56 -5.51 -10.23
CA LEU A 471 7.15 -6.01 -8.98
C LEU A 471 6.05 -6.46 -8.00
N MET A 472 4.99 -5.68 -7.87
CA MET A 472 3.89 -6.01 -6.96
C MET A 472 3.16 -7.27 -7.41
N ASP A 473 2.87 -7.40 -8.69
CA ASP A 473 2.26 -8.60 -9.26
C ASP A 473 3.12 -9.86 -9.02
N LEU A 474 4.45 -9.76 -9.16
CA LEU A 474 5.36 -10.87 -8.84
C LEU A 474 5.31 -11.25 -7.36
N HIS A 475 5.32 -10.26 -6.46
CA HIS A 475 5.43 -10.48 -5.03
C HIS A 475 4.11 -10.93 -4.39
N LEU A 476 2.96 -10.53 -4.96
CA LEU A 476 1.64 -10.95 -4.49
C LEU A 476 1.24 -12.34 -5.01
N ASN A 477 1.60 -12.64 -6.26
CA ASN A 477 1.19 -13.88 -6.94
C ASN A 477 2.27 -14.97 -6.94
N TYR A 478 3.20 -14.93 -5.98
CA TYR A 478 4.33 -15.85 -5.91
C TYR A 478 3.94 -17.32 -5.82
N GLU A 479 2.74 -17.65 -5.31
CA GLU A 479 2.25 -19.03 -5.20
C GLU A 479 1.68 -19.60 -6.51
N THR A 480 1.39 -18.73 -7.48
CA THR A 480 0.81 -19.13 -8.78
C THR A 480 1.76 -18.93 -9.95
N ILE A 481 2.93 -18.31 -9.71
CA ILE A 481 3.94 -18.10 -10.74
C ILE A 481 4.55 -19.45 -11.17
N GLU A 482 4.97 -19.55 -12.43
CA GLU A 482 5.65 -20.75 -12.95
C GLU A 482 6.91 -21.07 -12.13
N PRO A 483 7.07 -22.30 -11.61
CA PRO A 483 8.23 -22.69 -10.84
C PRO A 483 9.53 -22.61 -11.66
N TYR A 484 10.61 -22.19 -11.05
CA TYR A 484 11.94 -22.23 -11.66
C TYR A 484 12.41 -23.68 -11.81
N GLY A 485 13.01 -24.03 -12.94
CA GLY A 485 13.43 -25.39 -13.28
C GLY A 485 14.63 -25.91 -12.46
N LEU A 486 14.57 -25.84 -11.12
CA LEU A 486 15.59 -26.44 -10.26
C LEU A 486 15.58 -27.97 -10.39
N LYS A 487 16.77 -28.58 -10.45
CA LYS A 487 16.89 -30.03 -10.49
C LYS A 487 16.88 -30.61 -9.09
N ARG A 488 15.97 -31.54 -8.84
CA ARG A 488 15.89 -32.29 -7.58
C ARG A 488 16.78 -33.52 -7.67
N PHE A 489 17.63 -33.70 -6.68
CA PHE A 489 18.38 -34.95 -6.45
C PHE A 489 17.90 -35.53 -5.12
N GLU A 490 17.50 -36.80 -5.16
CA GLU A 490 17.01 -37.51 -4.00
C GLU A 490 17.57 -38.93 -3.97
N ILE A 491 18.08 -39.31 -2.79
CA ILE A 491 18.56 -40.68 -2.55
C ILE A 491 17.44 -41.43 -1.83
N ASP A 492 16.93 -42.46 -2.45
CA ASP A 492 15.88 -43.30 -1.86
C ASP A 492 16.49 -44.14 -0.72
N THR A 493 16.20 -43.72 0.50
CA THR A 493 16.58 -44.43 1.73
C THR A 493 15.33 -44.71 2.55
N LYS A 494 15.34 -45.87 3.24
CA LYS A 494 14.23 -46.28 4.14
C LYS A 494 14.15 -45.52 5.44
N ASP A 495 15.15 -44.67 5.76
CA ASP A 495 15.22 -43.89 6.98
C ASP A 495 14.56 -42.52 6.84
N ASN A 496 13.96 -42.01 7.90
CA ASN A 496 13.45 -40.65 7.95
C ASN A 496 14.62 -39.65 7.91
N PRO A 497 14.84 -38.93 6.81
CA PRO A 497 15.98 -38.03 6.68
C PRO A 497 15.84 -36.83 7.62
N LYS A 498 16.95 -36.43 8.23
CA LYS A 498 16.97 -35.27 9.10
C LYS A 498 16.94 -33.99 8.29
N ALA A 499 16.00 -33.10 8.59
CA ALA A 499 15.92 -31.79 7.97
C ALA A 499 17.22 -30.96 8.21
N LYS A 500 17.75 -30.35 7.14
CA LYS A 500 18.95 -29.49 7.16
C LYS A 500 18.64 -28.04 6.80
N LEU A 501 17.87 -27.80 5.75
CA LEU A 501 17.42 -26.50 5.25
C LEU A 501 18.56 -25.45 5.19
N LYS A 502 19.53 -25.71 4.32
CA LYS A 502 20.74 -24.91 4.13
C LYS A 502 20.92 -24.50 2.67
N ALA A 503 21.49 -23.31 2.44
CA ALA A 503 21.91 -22.85 1.12
C ALA A 503 23.43 -22.94 0.97
N ASP A 504 23.88 -23.48 -0.16
CA ASP A 504 25.22 -23.31 -0.69
C ASP A 504 25.15 -22.39 -1.90
N LYS A 505 25.35 -21.10 -1.64
CA LYS A 505 25.20 -20.06 -2.66
C LYS A 505 26.27 -20.14 -3.74
N THR A 506 27.47 -20.59 -3.38
CA THR A 506 28.60 -20.69 -4.31
C THR A 506 28.33 -21.71 -5.40
N ASN A 507 27.73 -22.85 -5.03
CA ASN A 507 27.43 -23.92 -5.95
C ASN A 507 25.97 -23.91 -6.47
N GLY A 508 25.15 -22.92 -6.06
CA GLY A 508 23.74 -22.83 -6.45
C GLY A 508 22.90 -24.00 -5.95
N VAL A 509 23.15 -24.48 -4.73
CA VAL A 509 22.51 -25.68 -4.16
C VAL A 509 21.72 -25.33 -2.90
N ILE A 510 20.53 -25.90 -2.79
CA ILE A 510 19.72 -25.91 -1.58
C ILE A 510 19.67 -27.33 -1.04
N ILE A 511 20.13 -27.54 0.19
CA ILE A 511 20.11 -28.81 0.91
C ILE A 511 18.88 -28.81 1.83
N LEU A 512 17.91 -29.68 1.55
CA LEU A 512 16.65 -29.75 2.30
C LEU A 512 16.79 -30.68 3.53
N ASP A 513 17.28 -31.87 3.30
CA ASP A 513 17.52 -32.90 4.32
C ASP A 513 18.77 -33.74 3.99
N ASP A 514 18.98 -34.88 4.68
CA ASP A 514 20.12 -35.75 4.43
C ASP A 514 20.11 -36.37 3.03
N ASN A 515 18.94 -36.50 2.42
CA ASN A 515 18.71 -37.26 1.18
C ASN A 515 18.36 -36.37 -0.01
N THR A 516 17.91 -35.13 0.23
CA THR A 516 17.31 -34.29 -0.82
C THR A 516 18.01 -32.96 -0.97
N GLN A 517 18.35 -32.63 -2.20
CA GLN A 517 18.87 -31.32 -2.57
C GLN A 517 18.27 -30.81 -3.88
N LEU A 518 18.18 -29.48 -4.02
CA LEU A 518 17.84 -28.78 -5.25
C LEU A 518 19.07 -28.10 -5.81
N THR A 519 19.32 -28.22 -7.12
CA THR A 519 20.47 -27.61 -7.78
C THR A 519 20.04 -26.74 -8.94
N GLY A 520 20.93 -25.83 -9.36
CA GLY A 520 20.68 -24.93 -10.48
C GLY A 520 20.06 -23.59 -10.06
N VAL A 521 20.19 -23.21 -8.78
CA VAL A 521 19.79 -21.87 -8.32
C VAL A 521 20.76 -20.85 -8.91
N PRO A 522 20.31 -19.92 -9.75
CA PRO A 522 21.18 -18.91 -10.35
C PRO A 522 21.68 -17.91 -9.30
N ALA A 523 22.93 -17.43 -9.46
CA ALA A 523 23.55 -16.50 -8.53
C ALA A 523 22.68 -15.27 -8.25
N ILE A 524 22.06 -14.71 -9.29
CA ILE A 524 21.19 -13.53 -9.21
C ILE A 524 19.99 -13.71 -8.26
N ALA A 525 19.49 -14.95 -8.08
CA ALA A 525 18.38 -15.22 -7.17
C ALA A 525 18.74 -14.97 -5.68
N TRP A 526 20.01 -15.05 -5.32
CA TRP A 526 20.50 -14.76 -3.98
C TRP A 526 20.66 -13.26 -3.69
N GLU A 527 20.70 -12.44 -4.76
CA GLU A 527 20.83 -10.99 -4.65
C GLU A 527 19.52 -10.30 -4.31
N TYR A 528 18.38 -10.94 -4.57
CA TYR A 528 17.09 -10.42 -4.10
C TYR A 528 16.99 -10.59 -2.59
N LYS A 529 17.42 -9.56 -1.86
CA LYS A 529 17.46 -9.54 -0.39
C LYS A 529 16.30 -8.75 0.19
N LEU A 530 15.75 -9.29 1.27
CA LEU A 530 14.76 -8.67 2.14
C LEU A 530 15.39 -8.50 3.53
N GLY A 531 16.06 -7.37 3.73
CA GLY A 531 16.98 -7.16 4.83
C GLY A 531 18.31 -7.90 4.59
N ASN A 532 18.80 -8.61 5.60
CA ASN A 532 20.09 -9.31 5.54
C ASN A 532 20.05 -10.71 4.88
N ARG A 533 18.89 -11.16 4.41
CA ARG A 533 18.69 -12.50 3.82
C ARG A 533 18.03 -12.40 2.47
N SER A 534 18.40 -13.30 1.56
CA SER A 534 17.65 -13.49 0.32
C SER A 534 16.26 -14.08 0.59
N ALA A 535 15.34 -13.92 -0.37
CA ALA A 535 14.00 -14.48 -0.27
C ALA A 535 14.03 -16.01 -0.02
N LEU A 536 14.92 -16.73 -0.71
CA LEU A 536 15.10 -18.17 -0.51
C LEU A 536 15.61 -18.53 0.89
N GLU A 537 16.54 -17.75 1.44
CA GLU A 537 17.05 -17.97 2.80
C GLU A 537 15.98 -17.74 3.87
N TRP A 538 15.03 -16.81 3.64
CA TRP A 538 13.90 -16.63 4.54
C TRP A 538 13.04 -17.89 4.63
N ILE A 539 12.72 -18.52 3.50
CA ILE A 539 11.96 -19.77 3.46
C ILE A 539 12.71 -20.86 4.23
N LEU A 540 13.99 -21.07 3.91
CA LEU A 540 14.80 -22.08 4.55
C LEU A 540 14.87 -21.91 6.07
N ASP A 541 15.00 -20.66 6.56
CA ASP A 541 15.07 -20.39 8.00
C ASP A 541 13.74 -20.65 8.72
N GLN A 542 12.62 -20.33 8.07
CA GLN A 542 11.31 -20.43 8.72
C GLN A 542 10.79 -21.88 8.79
N TYR A 543 11.12 -22.70 7.81
CA TYR A 543 10.72 -24.11 7.79
C TYR A 543 11.67 -25.05 8.55
N LYS A 544 12.70 -24.52 9.26
CA LYS A 544 13.52 -25.32 10.18
C LYS A 544 12.69 -25.81 11.36
N GLU A 545 12.86 -27.09 11.70
CA GLU A 545 12.28 -27.64 12.92
C GLU A 545 12.87 -26.95 14.14
N LYS A 546 12.01 -26.46 15.01
CA LYS A 546 12.36 -25.78 16.26
C LYS A 546 11.59 -26.44 17.40
N LYS A 547 12.24 -26.67 18.53
CA LYS A 547 11.56 -27.11 19.74
C LYS A 547 10.73 -25.94 20.30
N PRO A 548 9.48 -26.18 20.69
CA PRO A 548 8.69 -25.15 21.37
C PRO A 548 9.40 -24.68 22.64
N LYS A 549 9.36 -23.37 22.88
CA LYS A 549 9.89 -22.76 24.10
C LYS A 549 8.88 -22.84 25.25
N ASP A 550 7.60 -22.83 24.92
CA ASP A 550 6.52 -22.97 25.87
C ASP A 550 6.42 -24.45 26.31
N PRO A 551 6.58 -24.78 27.60
CA PRO A 551 6.57 -26.16 28.07
C PRO A 551 5.19 -26.84 27.91
N THR A 552 4.11 -26.08 27.99
CA THR A 552 2.75 -26.60 27.79
C THR A 552 2.55 -27.03 26.35
N ILE A 553 2.99 -26.19 25.38
CA ILE A 553 2.94 -26.54 23.95
C ILE A 553 3.81 -27.77 23.68
N ALA A 554 5.04 -27.80 24.21
CA ALA A 554 5.96 -28.91 24.00
C ALA A 554 5.41 -30.25 24.52
N LYS A 555 4.57 -30.23 25.57
CA LYS A 555 4.03 -31.44 26.21
C LYS A 555 2.70 -31.89 25.56
N LEU A 556 1.82 -30.96 25.22
CA LEU A 556 0.43 -31.26 24.87
C LEU A 556 0.12 -31.25 23.37
N PHE A 557 0.96 -30.61 22.57
CA PHE A 557 0.66 -30.41 21.14
C PHE A 557 1.72 -31.03 20.25
N SER A 558 1.31 -31.50 19.08
CA SER A 558 2.23 -31.97 18.05
C SER A 558 3.12 -30.82 17.58
N THR A 559 4.43 -31.09 17.49
CA THR A 559 5.37 -30.11 16.96
C THR A 559 5.47 -30.24 15.45
N TYR A 560 5.67 -29.11 14.78
CA TYR A 560 5.93 -29.01 13.36
C TYR A 560 7.06 -29.98 12.92
N LYS A 561 6.82 -30.70 11.82
CA LYS A 561 7.81 -31.56 11.15
C LYS A 561 7.99 -31.11 9.72
N PHE A 562 9.22 -30.90 9.30
CA PHE A 562 9.55 -30.51 7.95
C PHE A 562 9.07 -31.55 6.92
N ALA A 563 9.16 -32.82 7.26
CA ALA A 563 8.74 -33.93 6.38
C ALA A 563 7.29 -33.80 5.90
N ASP A 564 6.38 -33.26 6.72
CA ASP A 564 4.97 -33.08 6.40
C ASP A 564 4.76 -31.95 5.37
N TYR A 565 5.71 -31.05 5.21
CA TYR A 565 5.64 -29.86 4.34
C TYR A 565 6.70 -29.87 3.23
N LYS A 566 7.51 -30.93 3.12
CA LYS A 566 8.66 -31.00 2.20
C LYS A 566 8.31 -30.64 0.77
N GLU A 567 7.26 -31.25 0.20
CA GLU A 567 6.83 -30.99 -1.18
C GLU A 567 6.35 -29.56 -1.38
N GLN A 568 5.59 -29.04 -0.44
CA GLN A 568 5.14 -27.64 -0.46
C GLN A 568 6.33 -26.66 -0.39
N VAL A 569 7.34 -26.97 0.41
CA VAL A 569 8.54 -26.12 0.53
C VAL A 569 9.38 -26.19 -0.75
N ILE A 570 9.46 -27.35 -1.41
CA ILE A 570 10.14 -27.48 -2.70
C ILE A 570 9.46 -26.62 -3.76
N ASP A 571 8.14 -26.73 -3.92
CA ASP A 571 7.37 -25.92 -4.85
C ASP A 571 7.53 -24.42 -4.55
N LEU A 572 7.42 -24.03 -3.29
CA LEU A 572 7.61 -22.64 -2.85
C LEU A 572 9.01 -22.11 -3.19
N LEU A 573 10.07 -22.88 -2.94
CA LEU A 573 11.44 -22.49 -3.26
C LEU A 573 11.64 -22.31 -4.77
N GLN A 574 11.07 -23.19 -5.59
CA GLN A 574 11.13 -23.07 -7.05
C GLN A 574 10.39 -21.81 -7.53
N ARG A 575 9.20 -21.52 -7.01
CA ARG A 575 8.42 -20.31 -7.36
C ARG A 575 9.12 -19.03 -6.89
N VAL A 576 9.61 -19.01 -5.66
CA VAL A 576 10.31 -17.83 -5.13
C VAL A 576 11.68 -17.63 -5.81
N CYS A 577 12.30 -18.70 -6.34
CA CYS A 577 13.44 -18.56 -7.23
C CYS A 577 13.08 -17.80 -8.51
N THR A 578 11.95 -18.12 -9.16
CA THR A 578 11.43 -17.35 -10.31
C THR A 578 11.16 -15.90 -9.93
N VAL A 579 10.49 -15.67 -8.80
CA VAL A 579 10.23 -14.30 -8.28
C VAL A 579 11.55 -13.55 -8.12
N SER A 580 12.55 -14.16 -7.48
CA SER A 580 13.85 -13.53 -7.23
C SER A 580 14.55 -13.12 -8.53
N VAL A 581 14.62 -14.02 -9.50
CA VAL A 581 15.24 -13.75 -10.80
C VAL A 581 14.52 -12.63 -11.56
N ARG A 582 13.19 -12.67 -11.61
CA ARG A 582 12.40 -11.66 -12.33
C ARG A 582 12.43 -10.30 -11.62
N THR A 583 12.41 -10.29 -10.28
CA THR A 583 12.56 -9.06 -9.49
C THR A 583 13.90 -8.39 -9.82
N MET A 584 14.99 -9.15 -9.80
CA MET A 584 16.31 -8.58 -10.10
C MET A 584 16.44 -8.10 -11.54
N ALA A 585 15.76 -8.76 -12.50
CA ALA A 585 15.72 -8.30 -13.88
C ALA A 585 15.01 -6.94 -14.03
N ILE A 586 13.91 -6.70 -13.29
CA ILE A 586 13.24 -5.39 -13.27
C ILE A 586 14.11 -4.35 -12.57
N VAL A 587 14.70 -4.69 -11.42
CA VAL A 587 15.59 -3.81 -10.65
C VAL A 587 16.80 -3.36 -11.48
N GLN A 588 17.36 -4.25 -12.29
CA GLN A 588 18.46 -3.92 -13.18
C GLN A 588 18.05 -2.92 -14.27
N GLN A 589 16.85 -3.06 -14.84
CA GLN A 589 16.33 -2.08 -15.82
C GLN A 589 16.17 -0.68 -15.20
N MET A 590 15.84 -0.59 -13.91
CA MET A 590 15.74 0.70 -13.21
C MET A 590 17.09 1.39 -13.07
N SER A 591 18.19 0.64 -12.90
CA SER A 591 19.54 1.18 -12.76
C SER A 591 20.17 1.62 -14.09
N ASP A 592 19.61 1.17 -15.22
CA ASP A 592 20.10 1.54 -16.56
C ASP A 592 19.55 2.91 -17.03
N ILE A 593 18.67 3.54 -16.26
CA ILE A 593 18.18 4.91 -16.54
C ILE A 593 19.10 5.90 -15.84
N PRO A 594 19.68 6.87 -16.60
CA PRO A 594 20.62 7.85 -16.06
C PRO A 594 20.01 8.83 -15.05
#